data_3d36679068efbe43f14a8ee04bb34410
#
_entry.id   3d36679068efbe43f14a8ee04bb34410
#
_cell.length_a   1.000
_cell.length_b   1.000
_cell.length_c   1.000
_cell.angle_alpha   90.00
_cell.angle_beta   90.00
_cell.angle_gamma   90.00
#
_symmetry.space_group_name_H-M   'P 1'
#
loop_
_entity.id
_entity.type
_entity.pdbx_description
1 polymer ?
#
loop_
_entity_poly.entity_id
_entity_poly.type
_entity_poly.pdbx_seq_one_letter_code
_entity_poly.pdbx_strand_id
1 'polypeptide(L)'
;MTPSAIFFGALIMGEVHQLYAPLSEWQMQRLPQRADGFSLDLDSTVFERYGEQEGSLKGHNPRKHGRPSHHPLWVVLTEAHFLLHGWLRSGNCGPARGIVEFLKEALARWAQRQTIRVVRADSASLMTNCSAFWKSAVWPIL
;
A
#
# COMPACT_ATOMS: atom_id res chain seq x y z
N MET A 1 -14.23 24.55 22.38
CA MET A 1 -13.42 23.94 21.28
C MET A 1 -12.18 23.34 21.92
N THR A 2 -12.06 22.02 21.92
CA THR A 2 -10.89 21.34 22.48
C THR A 2 -9.70 21.47 21.49
N PRO A 3 -8.46 21.68 21.98
CA PRO A 3 -7.29 21.87 21.12
C PRO A 3 -7.01 20.74 20.13
N SER A 4 -7.47 19.52 20.42
CA SER A 4 -7.36 18.35 19.57
C SER A 4 -8.16 18.41 18.25
N ALA A 5 -9.26 19.15 18.20
CA ALA A 5 -10.08 19.25 16.99
C ALA A 5 -9.47 20.16 15.91
N ILE A 6 -8.58 21.07 16.30
CA ILE A 6 -7.93 22.03 15.39
C ILE A 6 -6.74 21.36 14.67
N PHE A 7 -6.08 20.39 15.31
CA PHE A 7 -4.88 19.76 14.77
C PHE A 7 -5.17 18.79 13.61
N PHE A 8 -6.28 18.07 13.65
CA PHE A 8 -6.64 17.08 12.62
C PHE A 8 -7.32 17.67 11.38
N GLY A 9 -7.84 18.88 11.45
CA GLY A 9 -8.48 19.55 10.31
C GLY A 9 -7.56 20.33 9.38
N ALA A 10 -6.28 20.45 9.73
CA ALA A 10 -5.33 21.32 9.02
C ALA A 10 -4.30 20.58 8.15
N LEU A 11 -4.19 19.27 8.26
CA LEU A 11 -3.21 18.50 7.48
C LEU A 11 -3.80 18.12 6.11
N ILE A 12 -3.34 18.80 5.07
CA ILE A 12 -3.58 18.38 3.68
C ILE A 12 -2.69 17.16 3.35
N MET A 13 -3.13 16.33 2.40
CA MET A 13 -2.43 15.08 2.02
C MET A 13 -0.93 15.26 1.74
N GLY A 14 -0.52 16.42 1.18
CA GLY A 14 0.89 16.74 0.95
C GLY A 14 1.70 16.88 2.24
N GLU A 15 1.11 17.45 3.29
CA GLU A 15 1.77 17.61 4.58
C GLU A 15 1.88 16.29 5.34
N VAL A 16 0.90 15.40 5.18
CA VAL A 16 0.96 14.04 5.72
C VAL A 16 2.16 13.29 5.16
N HIS A 17 2.39 13.38 3.85
CA HIS A 17 3.56 12.77 3.22
C HIS A 17 4.89 13.35 3.72
N GLN A 18 4.97 14.67 3.94
CA GLN A 18 6.15 15.32 4.46
C GLN A 18 6.48 14.88 5.91
N LEU A 19 5.47 14.63 6.73
CA LEU A 19 5.67 14.15 8.09
C LEU A 19 6.10 12.67 8.13
N TYR A 20 5.48 11.82 7.29
CA TYR A 20 5.73 10.39 7.32
C TYR A 20 6.96 9.96 6.53
N ALA A 21 7.42 10.74 5.55
CA ALA A 21 8.59 10.36 4.76
C ALA A 21 9.87 10.23 5.61
N PRO A 22 10.23 11.18 6.51
CA PRO A 22 11.39 11.02 7.39
C PRO A 22 11.26 9.84 8.35
N LEU A 23 10.06 9.59 8.89
CA LEU A 23 9.84 8.46 9.78
C LEU A 23 10.01 7.12 9.05
N SER A 24 9.43 7.00 7.87
CA SER A 24 9.57 5.80 7.03
C SER A 24 11.03 5.56 6.66
N GLU A 25 11.75 6.60 6.29
CA GLU A 25 13.19 6.53 5.99
C GLU A 25 14.01 6.08 7.20
N TRP A 26 13.75 6.67 8.35
CA TRP A 26 14.39 6.30 9.61
C TRP A 26 14.15 4.83 9.98
N GLN A 27 12.93 4.33 9.76
CA GLN A 27 12.59 2.92 9.98
C GLN A 27 13.29 2.01 8.97
N MET A 28 13.30 2.37 7.68
CA MET A 28 13.94 1.59 6.64
C MET A 28 15.46 1.44 6.84
N GLN A 29 16.12 2.47 7.38
CA GLN A 29 17.56 2.41 7.72
C GLN A 29 17.88 1.42 8.84
N ARG A 30 16.88 1.02 9.64
CA ARG A 30 17.01 0.08 10.76
C ARG A 30 16.60 -1.34 10.44
N LEU A 31 16.17 -1.59 9.22
CA LEU A 31 15.84 -2.93 8.79
C LEU A 31 17.10 -3.81 8.87
N PRO A 32 16.95 -5.05 9.34
CA PRO A 32 18.08 -5.98 9.40
C PRO A 32 18.62 -6.29 7.99
N GLN A 33 19.91 -6.46 7.88
CA GLN A 33 20.51 -6.98 6.65
C GLN A 33 20.18 -8.46 6.52
N ARG A 34 19.70 -8.88 5.34
CA ARG A 34 19.30 -10.25 5.07
C ARG A 34 19.98 -10.78 3.82
N ALA A 35 20.75 -11.84 3.98
CA ALA A 35 21.38 -12.51 2.84
C ALA A 35 20.34 -13.05 1.84
N ASP A 36 19.20 -13.56 2.35
CA ASP A 36 18.10 -14.09 1.53
C ASP A 36 17.18 -13.02 0.97
N GLY A 37 17.41 -11.75 1.30
CA GLY A 37 16.53 -10.65 0.93
C GLY A 37 15.18 -10.65 1.65
N PHE A 38 14.22 -9.90 1.08
CA PHE A 38 12.86 -9.73 1.60
C PHE A 38 11.80 -10.25 0.65
N SER A 39 10.68 -10.66 1.21
CA SER A 39 9.44 -10.94 0.48
C SER A 39 8.50 -9.74 0.60
N LEU A 40 7.91 -9.33 -0.52
CA LEU A 40 6.84 -8.33 -0.56
C LEU A 40 5.49 -9.04 -0.62
N ASP A 41 4.64 -8.78 0.35
CA ASP A 41 3.25 -9.20 0.34
C ASP A 41 2.37 -8.02 -0.04
N LEU A 42 1.69 -8.15 -1.17
CA LEU A 42 0.71 -7.21 -1.67
C LEU A 42 -0.68 -7.70 -1.30
N ASP A 43 -1.42 -6.89 -0.59
CA ASP A 43 -2.78 -7.21 -0.15
C ASP A 43 -3.72 -6.02 -0.33
N SER A 44 -4.99 -6.32 -0.54
CA SER A 44 -6.06 -5.34 -0.54
C SER A 44 -7.23 -5.82 0.31
N THR A 45 -7.79 -4.93 1.09
CA THR A 45 -8.88 -5.27 1.99
C THR A 45 -10.02 -4.26 1.86
N VAL A 46 -11.18 -4.58 2.40
CA VAL A 46 -12.35 -3.70 2.41
C VAL A 46 -12.53 -3.14 3.80
N PHE A 47 -12.42 -1.82 3.94
CA PHE A 47 -12.73 -1.11 5.17
C PHE A 47 -14.12 -0.50 5.08
N GLU A 48 -15.08 -1.14 5.73
CA GLU A 48 -16.44 -0.59 5.86
C GLU A 48 -16.43 0.74 6.60
N ARG A 49 -17.31 1.64 6.18
CA ARG A 49 -17.50 2.95 6.82
C ARG A 49 -18.93 3.14 7.29
N TYR A 50 -19.06 3.79 8.44
CA TYR A 50 -20.30 4.19 9.06
C TYR A 50 -20.31 5.72 9.14
N GLY A 51 -20.70 6.38 8.08
CA GLY A 51 -20.69 7.84 7.99
C GLY A 51 -20.26 8.34 6.62
N GLU A 52 -20.13 9.65 6.50
CA GLU A 52 -19.83 10.37 5.24
C GLU A 52 -18.36 10.77 5.17
N GLN A 53 -17.45 9.78 5.19
CA GLN A 53 -16.02 10.06 5.00
C GLN A 53 -15.72 10.29 3.53
N GLU A 54 -14.81 11.22 3.25
CA GLU A 54 -14.32 11.49 1.90
C GLU A 54 -13.76 10.22 1.25
N GLY A 55 -14.12 9.99 -0.02
CA GLY A 55 -13.71 8.78 -0.76
C GLY A 55 -14.40 7.49 -0.35
N SER A 56 -15.27 7.52 0.67
CA SER A 56 -16.09 6.39 1.07
C SER A 56 -17.25 6.19 0.08
N LEU A 57 -17.12 5.23 -0.83
CA LEU A 57 -18.11 4.96 -1.87
C LEU A 57 -18.64 3.53 -1.78
N LYS A 58 -19.86 3.37 -2.28
CA LYS A 58 -20.45 2.04 -2.47
C LYS A 58 -19.73 1.33 -3.62
N GLY A 59 -19.27 0.11 -3.39
CA GLY A 59 -18.54 -0.66 -4.38
C GLY A 59 -18.62 -2.16 -4.09
N HIS A 60 -17.63 -2.90 -4.58
CA HIS A 60 -17.55 -4.34 -4.35
C HIS A 60 -17.19 -4.63 -2.89
N ASN A 61 -18.21 -4.94 -2.11
CA ASN A 61 -18.04 -5.46 -0.76
C ASN A 61 -18.73 -6.85 -0.69
N PRO A 62 -17.96 -7.94 -0.72
CA PRO A 62 -18.53 -9.29 -0.74
C PRO A 62 -19.24 -9.65 0.57
N ARG A 63 -18.94 -8.98 1.67
CA ARG A 63 -19.53 -9.26 2.98
C ARG A 63 -20.80 -8.46 3.24
N LYS A 64 -20.87 -7.20 2.76
CA LYS A 64 -22.04 -6.33 2.97
C LYS A 64 -22.28 -5.45 1.74
N HIS A 65 -23.12 -5.92 0.86
CA HIS A 65 -23.52 -5.19 -0.34
C HIS A 65 -24.15 -3.83 -0.02
N GLY A 66 -23.74 -2.81 -0.78
CA GLY A 66 -24.34 -1.46 -0.71
C GLY A 66 -23.86 -0.57 0.44
N ARG A 67 -22.92 -1.01 1.28
CA ARG A 67 -22.30 -0.14 2.28
C ARG A 67 -21.14 0.65 1.70
N PRO A 68 -20.99 1.95 2.08
CA PRO A 68 -19.81 2.73 1.77
C PRO A 68 -18.56 2.09 2.39
N SER A 69 -17.47 2.13 1.66
CA SER A 69 -16.20 1.55 2.11
C SER A 69 -15.01 2.30 1.51
N HIS A 70 -13.82 2.03 2.05
CA HIS A 70 -12.55 2.23 1.37
C HIS A 70 -11.96 0.89 1.01
N HIS A 71 -11.11 0.88 -0.01
CA HIS A 71 -10.44 -0.32 -0.50
C HIS A 71 -8.93 -0.09 -0.54
N PRO A 72 -8.26 -0.02 0.64
CA PRO A 72 -6.82 0.21 0.70
C PRO A 72 -6.04 -0.90 0.02
N LEU A 73 -4.87 -0.54 -0.46
CA LEU A 73 -3.85 -1.41 -1.02
C LEU A 73 -2.57 -1.24 -0.20
N TRP A 74 -1.99 -2.34 0.23
CA TRP A 74 -0.81 -2.38 1.08
C TRP A 74 0.29 -3.22 0.46
N VAL A 75 1.53 -2.86 0.73
CA VAL A 75 2.66 -3.75 0.52
C VAL A 75 3.53 -3.80 1.77
N VAL A 76 3.79 -5.00 2.22
CA VAL A 76 4.50 -5.30 3.47
C VAL A 76 5.77 -6.08 3.18
N LEU A 77 6.85 -5.72 3.85
CA LEU A 77 8.04 -6.57 3.97
C LEU A 77 7.75 -7.64 5.02
N THR A 78 7.52 -8.86 4.59
CA THR A 78 7.01 -9.94 5.44
C THR A 78 7.92 -10.24 6.62
N GLU A 79 9.21 -10.40 6.37
CA GLU A 79 10.19 -10.81 7.38
C GLU A 79 10.46 -9.72 8.43
N ALA A 80 10.15 -8.47 8.10
CA ALA A 80 10.31 -7.33 9.01
C ALA A 80 8.99 -6.85 9.63
N HIS A 81 7.85 -7.41 9.20
CA HIS A 81 6.51 -6.91 9.53
C HIS A 81 6.37 -5.40 9.28
N PHE A 82 6.99 -4.93 8.22
CA PHE A 82 7.10 -3.51 7.92
C PHE A 82 6.22 -3.11 6.74
N LEU A 83 5.31 -2.16 6.97
CA LEU A 83 4.50 -1.57 5.90
C LEU A 83 5.37 -0.63 5.06
N LEU A 84 5.74 -1.09 3.86
CA LEU A 84 6.59 -0.32 2.96
C LEU A 84 5.81 0.80 2.26
N HIS A 85 4.59 0.52 1.82
CA HIS A 85 3.75 1.49 1.10
C HIS A 85 2.27 1.16 1.24
N GLY A 86 1.43 2.18 1.14
CA GLY A 86 -0.02 2.03 1.22
C GLY A 86 -0.77 3.11 0.46
N TRP A 87 -1.84 2.72 -0.23
CA TRP A 87 -2.81 3.63 -0.83
C TRP A 87 -4.17 3.46 -0.16
N LEU A 88 -4.81 4.55 0.20
CA LEU A 88 -6.21 4.56 0.58
C LEU A 88 -7.06 4.84 -0.67
N ARG A 89 -7.63 3.77 -1.25
CA ARG A 89 -8.48 3.87 -2.43
C ARG A 89 -9.96 3.96 -2.03
N SER A 90 -10.78 4.58 -2.88
CA SER A 90 -12.23 4.62 -2.65
C SER A 90 -12.87 3.24 -2.80
N GLY A 91 -14.03 3.04 -2.18
CA GLY A 91 -14.70 1.74 -2.11
C GLY A 91 -15.21 1.18 -3.43
N ASN A 92 -15.34 2.03 -4.47
CA ASN A 92 -15.68 1.60 -5.82
C ASN A 92 -14.45 1.21 -6.67
N CYS A 93 -13.27 1.20 -6.06
CA CYS A 93 -12.04 0.78 -6.72
C CYS A 93 -11.96 -0.76 -6.76
N GLY A 94 -11.85 -1.33 -7.94
CA GLY A 94 -11.61 -2.78 -8.08
C GLY A 94 -10.23 -3.16 -7.54
N PRO A 95 -10.05 -4.43 -7.07
CA PRO A 95 -8.82 -4.87 -6.42
C PRO A 95 -7.56 -4.68 -7.30
N ALA A 96 -7.66 -4.93 -8.58
CA ALA A 96 -6.53 -4.83 -9.52
C ALA A 96 -6.22 -3.41 -10.00
N ARG A 97 -7.08 -2.43 -9.73
CA ARG A 97 -6.91 -1.06 -10.25
C ARG A 97 -5.71 -0.36 -9.62
N GLY A 98 -4.79 0.12 -10.43
CA GLY A 98 -3.62 0.89 -10.00
C GLY A 98 -2.48 0.07 -9.39
N ILE A 99 -2.52 -1.26 -9.45
CA ILE A 99 -1.50 -2.12 -8.83
C ILE A 99 -0.11 -1.86 -9.40
N VAL A 100 0.01 -1.68 -10.71
CA VAL A 100 1.32 -1.47 -11.36
C VAL A 100 1.95 -0.16 -10.90
N GLU A 101 1.17 0.91 -10.88
CA GLU A 101 1.60 2.24 -10.42
C GLU A 101 1.98 2.19 -8.93
N PHE A 102 1.16 1.54 -8.11
CA PHE A 102 1.41 1.33 -6.69
C PHE A 102 2.72 0.58 -6.44
N LEU A 103 2.97 -0.49 -7.18
CA LEU A 103 4.20 -1.26 -7.07
C LEU A 103 5.43 -0.46 -7.51
N LYS A 104 5.33 0.33 -8.59
CA LYS A 104 6.40 1.24 -8.99
C LYS A 104 6.77 2.22 -7.90
N GLU A 105 5.77 2.81 -7.24
CA GLU A 105 6.00 3.71 -6.10
C GLU A 105 6.64 2.99 -4.92
N ALA A 106 6.14 1.80 -4.56
CA ALA A 106 6.70 1.00 -3.49
C ALA A 106 8.17 0.63 -3.75
N LEU A 107 8.48 0.21 -4.97
CA LEU A 107 9.84 -0.14 -5.36
C LEU A 107 10.77 1.07 -5.44
N ALA A 108 10.27 2.22 -5.87
CA ALA A 108 11.03 3.48 -5.83
C ALA A 108 11.38 3.88 -4.39
N ARG A 109 10.46 3.66 -3.45
CA ARG A 109 10.73 3.86 -2.00
C ARG A 109 11.76 2.87 -1.47
N TRP A 110 11.70 1.62 -1.92
CA TRP A 110 12.67 0.59 -1.54
C TRP A 110 14.08 0.93 -2.03
N ALA A 111 14.20 1.61 -3.18
CA ALA A 111 15.43 2.15 -3.77
C ALA A 111 16.59 1.12 -3.79
N GLN A 112 16.30 -0.14 -4.08
CA GLN A 112 17.29 -1.23 -4.18
C GLN A 112 18.18 -1.40 -2.92
N ARG A 113 17.63 -1.10 -1.74
CA ARG A 113 18.38 -1.19 -0.47
C ARG A 113 18.90 -2.59 -0.19
N GLN A 114 18.07 -3.58 -0.49
CA GLN A 114 18.39 -5.00 -0.35
C GLN A 114 17.59 -5.79 -1.41
N THR A 115 17.95 -7.03 -1.63
CA THR A 115 17.28 -7.92 -2.59
C THR A 115 15.81 -8.13 -2.22
N ILE A 116 14.92 -8.01 -3.20
CA ILE A 116 13.54 -8.51 -3.12
C ILE A 116 13.55 -9.91 -3.73
N ARG A 117 13.35 -10.92 -2.91
CA ARG A 117 13.38 -12.32 -3.31
C ARG A 117 12.12 -12.76 -4.05
N VAL A 118 10.97 -12.30 -3.57
CA VAL A 118 9.67 -12.68 -4.10
C VAL A 118 8.64 -11.59 -3.82
N VAL A 119 7.69 -11.47 -4.72
CA VAL A 119 6.49 -10.67 -4.50
C VAL A 119 5.29 -11.59 -4.56
N ARG A 120 4.47 -11.55 -3.53
CA ARG A 120 3.24 -12.31 -3.41
C ARG A 120 2.05 -11.38 -3.47
N ALA A 121 1.02 -11.80 -4.15
CA ALA A 121 -0.25 -11.11 -4.22
C ALA A 121 -1.37 -12.13 -4.32
N ASP A 122 -2.57 -11.76 -3.90
CA ASP A 122 -3.74 -12.61 -4.09
C ASP A 122 -4.12 -12.72 -5.58
N SER A 123 -4.94 -13.73 -5.93
CA SER A 123 -5.35 -13.99 -7.30
C SER A 123 -6.11 -12.83 -7.94
N ALA A 124 -6.87 -12.07 -7.17
CA ALA A 124 -7.61 -10.90 -7.65
C ALA A 124 -6.67 -9.75 -8.05
N SER A 125 -5.54 -9.63 -7.37
CA SER A 125 -4.49 -8.63 -7.65
C SER A 125 -3.60 -9.02 -8.83
N LEU A 126 -3.47 -10.32 -9.14
CA LEU A 126 -2.61 -10.84 -10.20
C LEU A 126 -3.27 -10.86 -11.59
N MET A 127 -4.61 -10.80 -11.68
CA MET A 127 -5.38 -11.10 -12.90
C MET A 127 -5.24 -10.08 -14.04
N THR A 128 -4.67 -8.89 -13.82
CA THR A 128 -4.58 -7.87 -14.88
C THR A 128 -3.22 -7.20 -14.92
N ASN A 129 -2.52 -7.32 -16.05
CA ASN A 129 -1.28 -6.58 -16.43
C ASN A 129 -0.05 -6.74 -15.52
N CYS A 130 -0.14 -7.33 -14.34
CA CYS A 130 1.03 -7.58 -13.48
C CYS A 130 1.98 -8.61 -14.08
N SER A 131 1.48 -9.61 -14.81
CA SER A 131 2.34 -10.63 -15.42
C SER A 131 3.33 -10.06 -16.43
N ALA A 132 2.94 -9.03 -17.19
CA ALA A 132 3.82 -8.33 -18.12
C ALA A 132 4.85 -7.46 -17.37
N PHE A 133 4.41 -6.78 -16.31
CA PHE A 133 5.30 -5.99 -15.45
C PHE A 133 6.36 -6.85 -14.78
N TRP A 134 5.98 -8.02 -14.24
CA TRP A 134 6.91 -8.98 -13.61
C TRP A 134 7.95 -9.53 -14.59
N LYS A 135 7.59 -9.73 -15.85
CA LYS A 135 8.51 -10.20 -16.90
C LYS A 135 9.47 -9.10 -17.37
N SER A 136 9.10 -7.85 -17.25
CA SER A 136 9.92 -6.70 -17.68
C SER A 136 10.76 -6.10 -16.55
N ALA A 137 10.41 -6.33 -15.29
CA ALA A 137 11.21 -5.91 -14.15
C ALA A 137 12.43 -6.83 -14.05
N VAL A 138 13.57 -6.33 -14.50
CA VAL A 138 14.87 -7.01 -14.31
C VAL A 138 15.19 -6.94 -12.81
N TRP A 139 14.81 -7.98 -12.09
CA TRP A 139 15.26 -8.19 -10.72
C TRP A 139 16.67 -8.76 -10.81
N PRO A 140 17.62 -8.31 -9.99
CA PRO A 140 18.83 -9.06 -9.80
C PRO A 140 18.45 -10.35 -9.06
N ILE A 141 18.13 -11.37 -9.83
CA ILE A 141 18.06 -12.74 -9.32
C ILE A 141 19.53 -13.18 -9.26
N LEU A 142 20.08 -13.24 -8.06
CA LEU A 142 21.29 -13.98 -7.78
C LEU A 142 20.94 -15.45 -7.58
#